data_c6783d59fcbdde4c625d0fca371eaa89
#
_entry.id   c6783d59fcbdde4c625d0fca371eaa89
#
_cell.length_a   1.000
_cell.length_b   1.000
_cell.length_c   1.000
_cell.angle_alpha   90.00
_cell.angle_beta   90.00
_cell.angle_gamma   90.00
#
_symmetry.space_group_name_H-M   'P 1'
#
loop_
_entity.id
_entity.type
_entity.pdbx_description
1 polymer ?
#
loop_
_entity_poly.entity_id
_entity_poly.type
_entity_poly.pdbx_seq_one_letter_code
_entity_poly.pdbx_strand_id
1 'polypeptide(L)'
;MSEQRSPMSGDSHPLRRSTDRASLPGTRTVSLVLTVRPGDGRPGAALDRLLGQVPASVREVVLIGGPAEAGAARDGLRVVRLGDWDSTRGDIPHAALLAATGDLIVLMNADGSMSPHEIPHYLHYLESGYDFVKGSRFIAGGDYADYPLSRRVGHHALLRIARRLYGQHLTDLWYGFCAFRRPFVDLLDLRGDGVELGAELVTHALHYGLRVAEVPSLELPRRHDPSHPRTIRDGARILGALLHERPHNALSRLAHGPFRGPSG
;
A
#
# COMPACT_ATOMS: atom_id res chain seq x y z
N MET A 1 6.80 35.68 43.21
CA MET A 1 7.30 34.39 42.76
C MET A 1 6.29 33.88 41.73
N SER A 2 6.56 34.16 40.47
CA SER A 2 5.68 33.79 39.32
C SER A 2 6.37 32.71 38.54
N GLU A 3 5.85 31.48 38.60
CA GLU A 3 6.30 30.38 37.80
C GLU A 3 5.77 30.51 36.38
N GLN A 4 6.69 30.81 35.46
CA GLN A 4 6.44 30.73 34.02
C GLN A 4 6.46 29.22 33.59
N ARG A 5 5.30 28.72 33.24
CA ARG A 5 5.19 27.41 32.52
C ARG A 5 5.55 27.65 31.06
N SER A 6 6.67 27.04 30.65
CA SER A 6 7.05 26.90 29.23
C SER A 6 6.04 26.02 28.49
N PRO A 7 5.67 26.35 27.24
CA PRO A 7 4.85 25.47 26.42
C PRO A 7 5.70 24.27 25.94
N MET A 8 5.24 23.07 26.21
CA MET A 8 5.80 21.83 25.66
C MET A 8 5.61 21.83 24.14
N SER A 9 6.70 21.96 23.40
CA SER A 9 6.74 21.76 21.96
C SER A 9 6.58 20.25 21.65
N GLY A 10 5.36 19.85 21.35
CA GLY A 10 5.05 18.54 20.87
C GLY A 10 5.15 18.46 19.35
N ASP A 11 6.25 17.99 18.82
CA ASP A 11 6.32 17.54 17.41
C ASP A 11 7.44 16.51 17.23
N SER A 12 7.24 15.35 17.85
CA SER A 12 8.12 14.20 17.64
C SER A 12 7.41 13.13 16.79
N HIS A 13 7.16 13.43 15.52
CA HIS A 13 6.78 12.41 14.55
C HIS A 13 8.02 11.55 14.24
N PRO A 14 7.99 10.22 14.49
CA PRO A 14 9.18 9.36 14.38
C PRO A 14 9.83 9.39 12.99
N LEU A 15 9.05 9.63 11.93
CA LEU A 15 9.58 9.72 10.56
C LEU A 15 10.12 11.10 10.20
N ARG A 16 9.76 12.18 10.91
CA ARG A 16 10.34 13.51 10.65
C ARG A 16 11.82 13.57 10.99
N ARG A 17 12.29 12.82 12.00
CA ARG A 17 13.72 12.77 12.35
C ARG A 17 14.57 12.01 11.32
N SER A 18 13.95 11.13 10.52
CA SER A 18 14.64 10.40 9.44
C SER A 18 14.73 11.20 8.13
N THR A 19 13.84 12.19 7.92
CA THR A 19 13.82 13.01 6.69
C THR A 19 14.84 14.15 6.72
N ASP A 20 15.40 14.50 7.89
CA ASP A 20 16.46 15.52 8.02
C ASP A 20 17.86 15.04 7.63
N ARG A 21 18.04 13.79 7.26
CA ARG A 21 19.17 13.43 6.41
C ARG A 21 18.88 13.95 5.02
N ALA A 22 19.31 15.18 4.75
CA ALA A 22 19.57 15.67 3.42
C ALA A 22 20.53 14.68 2.74
N SER A 23 19.98 13.60 2.19
CA SER A 23 20.68 12.80 1.22
C SER A 23 20.97 13.76 0.08
N LEU A 24 22.24 14.01 -0.18
CA LEU A 24 22.72 14.56 -1.45
C LEU A 24 21.86 13.96 -2.58
N PRO A 25 21.65 14.63 -3.72
CA PRO A 25 20.87 14.12 -4.84
C PRO A 25 21.57 12.91 -5.48
N GLY A 26 21.61 11.80 -4.74
CA GLY A 26 21.92 10.47 -5.21
C GLY A 26 20.60 9.80 -5.54
N THR A 27 20.52 9.19 -6.69
CA THR A 27 19.37 8.41 -7.16
C THR A 27 18.92 7.44 -6.06
N ARG A 28 17.73 7.69 -5.48
CA ARG A 28 17.13 6.79 -4.47
C ARG A 28 16.93 5.42 -5.10
N THR A 29 17.28 4.39 -4.37
CA THR A 29 17.11 3.01 -4.81
C THR A 29 15.66 2.58 -4.62
N VAL A 30 15.13 1.82 -5.58
CA VAL A 30 13.74 1.36 -5.57
C VAL A 30 13.70 -0.16 -5.55
N SER A 31 13.00 -0.73 -4.57
CA SER A 31 12.65 -2.14 -4.50
C SER A 31 11.19 -2.34 -4.88
N LEU A 32 10.92 -3.31 -5.75
CA LEU A 32 9.59 -3.76 -6.11
C LEU A 32 9.29 -5.07 -5.37
N VAL A 33 8.28 -5.08 -4.53
CA VAL A 33 7.77 -6.29 -3.88
C VAL A 33 6.61 -6.81 -4.70
N LEU A 34 6.77 -8.01 -5.25
CA LEU A 34 5.77 -8.71 -6.06
C LEU A 34 5.17 -9.87 -5.30
N THR A 35 3.84 -9.89 -5.18
CA THR A 35 3.11 -10.99 -4.56
C THR A 35 2.51 -11.91 -5.63
N VAL A 36 2.90 -13.19 -5.62
CA VAL A 36 2.31 -14.25 -6.43
C VAL A 36 1.48 -15.13 -5.52
N ARG A 37 0.16 -15.11 -5.68
CA ARG A 37 -0.74 -15.90 -4.85
C ARG A 37 -0.89 -17.32 -5.38
N PRO A 38 -1.15 -18.32 -4.49
CA PRO A 38 -1.60 -19.64 -4.94
C PRO A 38 -2.89 -19.48 -5.76
N GLY A 39 -2.89 -19.99 -6.99
CA GLY A 39 -4.03 -19.86 -7.91
C GLY A 39 -3.87 -18.82 -9.03
N ASP A 40 -2.86 -17.96 -8.98
CA ASP A 40 -2.58 -16.98 -10.05
C ASP A 40 -2.16 -17.64 -11.40
N GLY A 41 -2.37 -18.94 -11.55
CA GLY A 41 -2.09 -19.71 -12.75
C GLY A 41 -0.62 -20.08 -12.91
N ARG A 42 -0.18 -20.40 -14.13
CA ARG A 42 1.23 -20.70 -14.43
C ARG A 42 2.03 -19.39 -14.50
N PRO A 43 2.71 -18.99 -13.42
CA PRO A 43 3.27 -17.64 -13.30
C PRO A 43 4.50 -17.40 -14.19
N GLY A 44 5.19 -18.42 -14.70
CA GLY A 44 6.47 -18.25 -15.37
C GLY A 44 6.45 -17.20 -16.49
N ALA A 45 5.80 -17.46 -17.62
CA ALA A 45 5.81 -16.55 -18.77
C ALA A 45 5.05 -15.22 -18.51
N ALA A 46 4.08 -15.21 -17.59
CA ALA A 46 3.38 -13.98 -17.20
C ALA A 46 4.28 -13.11 -16.31
N LEU A 47 4.99 -13.72 -15.38
CA LEU A 47 5.93 -13.07 -14.51
C LEU A 47 7.15 -12.54 -15.29
N ASP A 48 7.70 -13.31 -16.24
CA ASP A 48 8.80 -12.85 -17.09
C ASP A 48 8.42 -11.62 -17.91
N ARG A 49 7.20 -11.61 -18.47
CA ARG A 49 6.67 -10.44 -19.17
C ARG A 49 6.51 -9.23 -18.25
N LEU A 50 6.02 -9.44 -17.03
CA LEU A 50 5.87 -8.38 -16.03
C LEU A 50 7.23 -7.83 -15.64
N LEU A 51 8.21 -8.70 -15.36
CA LEU A 51 9.58 -8.30 -15.03
C LEU A 51 10.25 -7.53 -16.18
N GLY A 52 9.95 -7.89 -17.44
CA GLY A 52 10.42 -7.16 -18.62
C GLY A 52 9.83 -5.74 -18.75
N GLN A 53 8.70 -5.46 -18.10
CA GLN A 53 8.04 -4.15 -18.10
C GLN A 53 8.43 -3.27 -16.90
N VAL A 54 9.17 -3.83 -15.93
CA VAL A 54 9.60 -3.09 -14.74
C VAL A 54 10.54 -1.93 -15.16
N PRO A 55 10.28 -0.68 -14.72
CA PRO A 55 11.09 0.48 -15.07
C PRO A 55 12.56 0.34 -14.65
N ALA A 56 13.46 1.02 -15.36
CA ALA A 56 14.88 1.00 -15.06
C ALA A 56 15.25 1.63 -13.69
N SER A 57 14.36 2.44 -13.12
CA SER A 57 14.48 2.97 -11.76
C SER A 57 14.44 1.89 -10.68
N VAL A 58 13.79 0.76 -10.94
CA VAL A 58 13.74 -0.38 -10.03
C VAL A 58 15.02 -1.19 -10.18
N ARG A 59 15.74 -1.37 -9.08
CA ARG A 59 17.02 -2.11 -9.02
C ARG A 59 16.89 -3.47 -8.35
N GLU A 60 15.83 -3.66 -7.59
CA GLU A 60 15.57 -4.89 -6.84
C GLU A 60 14.11 -5.30 -6.98
N VAL A 61 13.88 -6.59 -7.16
CA VAL A 61 12.57 -7.22 -7.05
C VAL A 61 12.61 -8.26 -5.94
N VAL A 62 11.74 -8.13 -4.96
CA VAL A 62 11.48 -9.15 -3.94
C VAL A 62 10.22 -9.90 -4.33
N LEU A 63 10.38 -11.16 -4.67
CA LEU A 63 9.29 -12.02 -5.14
C LEU A 63 8.83 -12.95 -4.02
N ILE A 64 7.54 -12.93 -3.72
CA ILE A 64 6.91 -13.82 -2.77
C ILE A 64 6.06 -14.83 -3.53
N GLY A 65 6.33 -16.12 -3.33
CA GLY A 65 5.66 -17.18 -4.07
C GLY A 65 6.12 -17.29 -5.52
N GLY A 66 5.46 -18.12 -6.29
CA GLY A 66 5.78 -18.36 -7.69
C GLY A 66 6.83 -19.44 -7.92
N PRO A 67 7.00 -19.88 -9.18
CA PRO A 67 7.89 -20.97 -9.52
C PRO A 67 9.35 -20.60 -9.28
N ALA A 68 10.14 -21.57 -8.85
CA ALA A 68 11.58 -21.41 -8.61
C ALA A 68 12.36 -20.90 -9.83
N GLU A 69 11.86 -21.17 -11.03
CA GLU A 69 12.49 -20.93 -12.32
C GLU A 69 12.07 -19.56 -12.95
N ALA A 70 11.09 -18.86 -12.39
CA ALA A 70 10.62 -17.60 -12.96
C ALA A 70 11.62 -16.46 -12.72
N GLY A 71 11.88 -15.71 -13.74
CA GLY A 71 12.62 -14.46 -13.68
C GLY A 71 14.06 -14.56 -14.20
N ALA A 72 14.21 -14.62 -15.52
CA ALA A 72 15.42 -14.13 -16.14
C ALA A 72 15.52 -12.62 -15.82
N ALA A 73 16.36 -12.30 -14.85
CA ALA A 73 16.60 -10.92 -14.49
C ALA A 73 17.28 -10.23 -15.69
N ARG A 74 16.77 -9.04 -16.06
CA ARG A 74 17.54 -8.17 -16.94
C ARG A 74 18.85 -7.75 -16.25
N ASP A 75 19.85 -7.38 -17.00
CA ASP A 75 21.09 -6.86 -16.44
C ASP A 75 20.84 -5.71 -15.45
N GLY A 76 21.44 -5.82 -14.28
CA GLY A 76 21.32 -4.84 -13.20
C GLY A 76 20.03 -4.90 -12.35
N LEU A 77 19.17 -5.90 -12.53
CA LEU A 77 18.01 -6.15 -11.67
C LEU A 77 18.31 -7.32 -10.72
N ARG A 78 18.37 -7.03 -9.42
CA ARG A 78 18.49 -8.06 -8.38
C ARG A 78 17.12 -8.67 -8.10
N VAL A 79 16.99 -9.97 -8.20
CA VAL A 79 15.76 -10.70 -7.84
C VAL A 79 16.02 -11.52 -6.58
N VAL A 80 15.31 -11.22 -5.52
CA VAL A 80 15.32 -11.94 -4.24
C VAL A 80 14.02 -12.73 -4.14
N ARG A 81 14.11 -14.04 -3.91
CA ARG A 81 12.94 -14.89 -3.73
C ARG A 81 12.80 -15.29 -2.28
N LEU A 82 11.62 -15.07 -1.77
CA LEU A 82 11.19 -15.61 -0.49
C LEU A 82 10.25 -16.77 -0.80
N GLY A 83 10.50 -17.94 -0.27
CA GLY A 83 9.80 -19.20 -0.46
C GLY A 83 8.33 -19.18 -0.89
N ASP A 84 7.66 -20.30 -0.86
CA ASP A 84 6.26 -20.41 -1.28
C ASP A 84 5.35 -19.62 -0.35
N TRP A 85 4.36 -18.95 -0.94
CA TRP A 85 3.30 -18.28 -0.19
C TRP A 85 2.44 -19.34 0.50
N ASP A 86 2.60 -19.46 1.80
CA ASP A 86 1.66 -20.22 2.64
C ASP A 86 0.68 -19.22 3.27
N SER A 87 -0.54 -19.19 2.76
CA SER A 87 -1.60 -18.30 3.27
C SER A 87 -2.01 -18.56 4.72
N THR A 88 -1.45 -19.61 5.35
CA THR A 88 -1.60 -19.86 6.79
C THR A 88 -0.64 -19.04 7.65
N ARG A 89 0.38 -18.43 7.03
CA ARG A 89 1.38 -17.57 7.66
C ARG A 89 1.16 -16.12 7.25
N GLY A 90 0.41 -15.35 8.02
CA GLY A 90 0.14 -13.93 7.79
C GLY A 90 1.36 -12.99 7.87
N ASP A 91 2.54 -13.54 8.18
CA ASP A 91 3.79 -12.79 8.30
C ASP A 91 4.61 -12.65 6.99
N ILE A 92 4.22 -13.37 5.93
CA ILE A 92 4.99 -13.41 4.67
C ILE A 92 5.06 -12.04 3.96
N PRO A 93 3.97 -11.25 3.83
CA PRO A 93 4.07 -9.93 3.25
C PRO A 93 5.01 -9.02 4.03
N HIS A 94 5.00 -9.09 5.35
CA HIS A 94 5.89 -8.31 6.20
C HIS A 94 7.36 -8.74 6.02
N ALA A 95 7.64 -10.05 6.00
CA ALA A 95 8.98 -10.56 5.75
C ALA A 95 9.55 -10.09 4.40
N ALA A 96 8.70 -10.00 3.36
CA ALA A 96 9.12 -9.49 2.06
C ALA A 96 9.42 -7.99 2.06
N LEU A 97 8.63 -7.22 2.78
CA LEU A 97 8.90 -5.80 2.94
C LEU A 97 10.20 -5.56 3.73
N LEU A 98 10.49 -6.39 4.73
CA LEU A 98 11.75 -6.35 5.48
C LEU A 98 12.95 -6.77 4.62
N ALA A 99 12.77 -7.70 3.67
CA ALA A 99 13.83 -8.15 2.77
C ALA A 99 14.17 -7.11 1.68
N ALA A 100 13.27 -6.17 1.40
CA ALA A 100 13.49 -5.09 0.45
C ALA A 100 14.54 -4.11 0.99
N THR A 101 15.57 -3.79 0.18
CA THR A 101 16.71 -2.97 0.62
C THR A 101 16.70 -1.55 0.08
N GLY A 102 15.80 -1.24 -0.87
CA GLY A 102 15.69 0.09 -1.48
C GLY A 102 15.16 1.16 -0.53
N ASP A 103 15.50 2.42 -0.80
CA ASP A 103 15.00 3.60 -0.07
C ASP A 103 13.49 3.79 -0.24
N LEU A 104 12.98 3.40 -1.40
CA LEU A 104 11.57 3.41 -1.76
C LEU A 104 11.12 1.98 -2.06
N ILE A 105 9.97 1.62 -1.55
CA ILE A 105 9.35 0.31 -1.75
C ILE A 105 8.07 0.50 -2.55
N VAL A 106 7.92 -0.31 -3.59
CA VAL A 106 6.70 -0.44 -4.37
C VAL A 106 6.13 -1.83 -4.14
N LEU A 107 4.85 -1.93 -3.80
CA LEU A 107 4.15 -3.20 -3.64
C LEU A 107 3.10 -3.35 -4.73
N MET A 108 3.09 -4.49 -5.42
CA MET A 108 2.06 -4.84 -6.40
C MET A 108 1.85 -6.35 -6.51
N ASN A 109 0.71 -6.75 -7.07
CA ASN A 109 0.42 -8.15 -7.36
C ASN A 109 1.06 -8.56 -8.69
N ALA A 110 1.45 -9.82 -8.79
CA ALA A 110 2.01 -10.40 -10.02
C ALA A 110 0.94 -11.06 -10.92
N ASP A 111 -0.36 -10.94 -10.58
CA ASP A 111 -1.49 -11.54 -11.30
C ASP A 111 -1.81 -10.87 -12.65
N GLY A 112 -1.08 -9.82 -12.98
CA GLY A 112 -1.24 -9.05 -14.22
C GLY A 112 -2.37 -8.02 -14.17
N SER A 113 -3.03 -7.85 -13.03
CA SER A 113 -4.05 -6.80 -12.84
C SER A 113 -3.48 -5.40 -12.65
N MET A 114 -2.18 -5.30 -12.33
CA MET A 114 -1.45 -4.06 -12.11
C MET A 114 -0.36 -3.88 -13.14
N SER A 115 -0.13 -2.65 -13.60
CA SER A 115 0.87 -2.36 -14.62
C SER A 115 2.14 -1.75 -14.02
N PRO A 116 3.34 -2.36 -14.24
CA PRO A 116 4.60 -1.76 -13.81
C PRO A 116 4.87 -0.38 -14.43
N HIS A 117 4.23 -0.06 -15.56
CA HIS A 117 4.36 1.25 -16.21
C HIS A 117 3.80 2.40 -15.35
N GLU A 118 2.98 2.11 -14.36
CA GLU A 118 2.47 3.13 -13.42
C GLU A 118 3.48 3.49 -12.31
N ILE A 119 4.50 2.66 -12.05
CA ILE A 119 5.49 2.88 -10.98
C ILE A 119 6.07 4.30 -10.99
N PRO A 120 6.46 4.90 -12.14
CA PRO A 120 7.00 6.26 -12.15
C PRO A 120 6.06 7.31 -11.54
N HIS A 121 4.73 7.15 -11.67
CA HIS A 121 3.76 8.06 -11.06
C HIS A 121 3.83 7.99 -9.54
N TYR A 122 3.91 6.80 -8.96
CA TYR A 122 4.01 6.62 -7.51
C TYR A 122 5.31 7.23 -6.97
N LEU A 123 6.43 6.99 -7.67
CA LEU A 123 7.73 7.53 -7.29
C LEU A 123 7.74 9.06 -7.33
N HIS A 124 7.11 9.67 -8.34
CA HIS A 124 6.98 11.12 -8.47
C HIS A 124 6.31 11.75 -7.25
N TYR A 125 5.22 11.18 -6.74
CA TYR A 125 4.55 11.67 -5.53
C TYR A 125 5.41 11.49 -4.27
N LEU A 126 6.13 10.38 -4.14
CA LEU A 126 7.08 10.20 -3.04
C LEU A 126 8.21 11.23 -3.07
N GLU A 127 8.71 11.56 -4.27
CA GLU A 127 9.73 12.61 -4.49
C GLU A 127 9.17 14.00 -4.19
N SER A 128 7.90 14.24 -4.48
CA SER A 128 7.17 15.48 -4.18
C SER A 128 6.85 15.66 -2.69
N GLY A 129 7.29 14.72 -1.85
CA GLY A 129 7.23 14.85 -0.40
C GLY A 129 6.10 14.09 0.27
N TYR A 130 5.35 13.25 -0.42
CA TYR A 130 4.46 12.30 0.21
C TYR A 130 5.25 11.14 0.83
N ASP A 131 4.69 10.51 1.86
CA ASP A 131 5.34 9.43 2.59
C ASP A 131 4.78 8.06 2.18
N PHE A 132 3.50 8.03 1.77
CA PHE A 132 2.78 6.87 1.28
C PHE A 132 1.92 7.26 0.06
N VAL A 133 2.01 6.49 -1.01
CA VAL A 133 1.24 6.70 -2.26
C VAL A 133 0.48 5.43 -2.58
N LYS A 134 -0.81 5.57 -2.79
CA LYS A 134 -1.73 4.45 -3.07
C LYS A 134 -2.40 4.63 -4.42
N GLY A 135 -2.52 3.55 -5.18
CA GLY A 135 -3.36 3.52 -6.36
C GLY A 135 -4.84 3.58 -6.02
N SER A 136 -5.59 4.30 -6.82
CA SER A 136 -7.04 4.31 -6.75
C SER A 136 -7.67 4.12 -8.12
N ARG A 137 -8.62 3.21 -8.18
CA ARG A 137 -9.42 2.91 -9.36
C ARG A 137 -10.62 3.86 -9.51
N PHE A 138 -10.92 4.62 -8.47
CA PHE A 138 -12.14 5.44 -8.37
C PHE A 138 -11.87 6.94 -8.39
N ILE A 139 -10.62 7.37 -8.42
CA ILE A 139 -10.25 8.76 -8.68
C ILE A 139 -10.30 9.05 -10.19
N ALA A 140 -10.44 10.31 -10.57
CA ALA A 140 -10.45 10.69 -11.98
C ALA A 140 -9.17 10.21 -12.70
N GLY A 141 -9.35 9.46 -13.79
CA GLY A 141 -8.25 8.81 -14.51
C GLY A 141 -7.94 7.38 -14.07
N GLY A 142 -8.53 6.90 -12.97
CA GLY A 142 -8.51 5.49 -12.59
C GLY A 142 -9.63 4.71 -13.28
N ASP A 143 -9.45 3.38 -13.41
CA ASP A 143 -10.46 2.50 -13.99
C ASP A 143 -10.32 1.06 -13.48
N TYR A 144 -11.34 0.24 -13.71
CA TYR A 144 -11.42 -1.16 -13.29
C TYR A 144 -12.19 -1.99 -14.33
N ALA A 145 -11.69 -3.19 -14.61
CA ALA A 145 -12.26 -4.05 -15.66
C ALA A 145 -13.64 -4.62 -15.31
N ASP A 146 -13.89 -4.92 -14.04
CA ASP A 146 -15.15 -5.58 -13.59
C ASP A 146 -15.41 -5.30 -12.12
N TYR A 147 -16.44 -4.47 -11.82
CA TYR A 147 -16.79 -4.12 -10.45
C TYR A 147 -18.31 -4.14 -10.22
N PRO A 148 -18.87 -5.27 -9.74
CA PRO A 148 -20.30 -5.43 -9.53
C PRO A 148 -20.91 -4.37 -8.60
N LEU A 149 -22.16 -3.99 -8.83
CA LEU A 149 -22.86 -2.94 -8.08
C LEU A 149 -22.89 -3.24 -6.56
N SER A 150 -23.10 -4.50 -6.17
CA SER A 150 -23.09 -4.92 -4.76
C SER A 150 -21.76 -4.62 -4.07
N ARG A 151 -20.65 -4.82 -4.80
CA ARG A 151 -19.29 -4.54 -4.33
C ARG A 151 -19.05 -3.03 -4.20
N ARG A 152 -19.61 -2.23 -5.13
CA ARG A 152 -19.53 -0.75 -5.06
C ARG A 152 -20.24 -0.22 -3.82
N VAL A 153 -21.42 -0.74 -3.48
CA VAL A 153 -22.15 -0.33 -2.28
C VAL A 153 -21.36 -0.65 -1.01
N GLY A 154 -20.83 -1.88 -0.89
CA GLY A 154 -20.00 -2.29 0.25
C GLY A 154 -18.73 -1.42 0.38
N HIS A 155 -18.08 -1.12 -0.74
CA HIS A 155 -16.91 -0.25 -0.79
C HIS A 155 -17.23 1.16 -0.25
N HIS A 156 -18.30 1.77 -0.72
CA HIS A 156 -18.70 3.11 -0.25
C HIS A 156 -19.04 3.12 1.24
N ALA A 157 -19.63 2.04 1.77
CA ALA A 157 -19.88 1.91 3.20
C ALA A 157 -18.57 1.89 4.00
N LEU A 158 -17.59 1.09 3.58
CA LEU A 158 -16.28 1.00 4.22
C LEU A 158 -15.48 2.33 4.10
N LEU A 159 -15.54 3.00 2.95
CA LEU A 159 -14.94 4.33 2.78
C LEU A 159 -15.54 5.36 3.74
N ARG A 160 -16.86 5.33 3.98
CA ARG A 160 -17.51 6.21 4.97
C ARG A 160 -17.02 5.94 6.39
N ILE A 161 -16.83 4.67 6.73
CA ILE A 161 -16.28 4.26 8.03
C ILE A 161 -14.83 4.74 8.15
N ALA A 162 -13.99 4.47 7.15
CA ALA A 162 -12.60 4.90 7.12
C ALA A 162 -12.49 6.44 7.26
N ARG A 163 -13.29 7.19 6.52
CA ARG A 163 -13.34 8.65 6.61
C ARG A 163 -13.70 9.15 8.02
N ARG A 164 -14.65 8.50 8.69
CA ARG A 164 -15.03 8.87 10.05
C ARG A 164 -13.95 8.55 11.07
N LEU A 165 -13.27 7.41 10.91
CA LEU A 165 -12.23 6.98 11.84
C LEU A 165 -10.94 7.80 11.68
N TYR A 166 -10.51 8.02 10.45
CA TYR A 166 -9.19 8.62 10.16
C TYR A 166 -9.27 10.10 9.75
N GLY A 167 -10.46 10.60 9.39
CA GLY A 167 -10.63 12.00 8.95
C GLY A 167 -10.08 12.30 7.56
N GLN A 168 -9.69 11.27 6.80
CA GLN A 168 -9.13 11.37 5.46
C GLN A 168 -10.14 10.92 4.39
N HIS A 169 -10.08 11.56 3.24
CA HIS A 169 -10.90 11.23 2.08
C HIS A 169 -10.14 10.26 1.18
N LEU A 170 -10.29 8.96 1.44
CA LEU A 170 -9.82 7.93 0.53
C LEU A 170 -10.90 7.59 -0.48
N THR A 171 -10.49 7.20 -1.68
CA THR A 171 -11.38 6.76 -2.76
C THR A 171 -11.30 5.27 -3.04
N ASP A 172 -10.19 4.62 -2.65
CA ASP A 172 -10.03 3.16 -2.76
C ASP A 172 -9.30 2.59 -1.54
N LEU A 173 -9.87 1.55 -0.91
CA LEU A 173 -9.27 0.87 0.26
C LEU A 173 -8.60 -0.45 -0.08
N TRP A 174 -8.96 -1.09 -1.21
CA TRP A 174 -8.64 -2.50 -1.46
C TRP A 174 -7.55 -2.70 -2.47
N TYR A 175 -7.27 -1.69 -3.26
CA TYR A 175 -6.27 -1.80 -4.30
C TYR A 175 -4.87 -1.85 -3.67
N GLY A 176 -4.20 -2.97 -3.88
CA GLY A 176 -2.92 -3.28 -3.21
C GLY A 176 -1.71 -2.60 -3.84
N PHE A 177 -1.86 -1.88 -4.97
CA PHE A 177 -0.77 -1.15 -5.57
C PHE A 177 -0.46 0.10 -4.75
N CYS A 178 0.70 0.13 -4.13
CA CYS A 178 1.16 1.26 -3.33
C CYS A 178 2.68 1.39 -3.36
N ALA A 179 3.16 2.58 -2.97
CA ALA A 179 4.57 2.85 -2.79
C ALA A 179 4.79 3.70 -1.54
N PHE A 180 5.90 3.50 -0.85
CA PHE A 180 6.22 4.20 0.39
C PHE A 180 7.73 4.20 0.68
N ARG A 181 8.12 5.00 1.66
CA ARG A 181 9.50 5.08 2.11
C ARG A 181 9.85 3.89 3.00
N ARG A 182 11.06 3.36 2.84
CA ARG A 182 11.57 2.21 3.60
C ARG A 182 11.36 2.31 5.12
N PRO A 183 11.60 3.45 5.81
CA PRO A 183 11.38 3.55 7.25
C PRO A 183 9.95 3.28 7.71
N PHE A 184 8.96 3.32 6.81
CA PHE A 184 7.59 2.96 7.16
C PHE A 184 7.43 1.46 7.48
N VAL A 185 8.27 0.61 6.89
CA VAL A 185 8.23 -0.85 7.15
C VAL A 185 8.43 -1.16 8.64
N ASP A 186 9.28 -0.40 9.31
CA ASP A 186 9.60 -0.59 10.73
C ASP A 186 8.42 -0.23 11.67
N LEU A 187 7.40 0.42 11.13
CA LEU A 187 6.16 0.79 11.84
C LEU A 187 5.01 -0.19 11.58
N LEU A 188 5.20 -1.15 10.66
CA LEU A 188 4.14 -2.07 10.26
C LEU A 188 4.03 -3.24 11.25
N ASP A 189 2.81 -3.52 11.70
CA ASP A 189 2.41 -4.77 12.36
C ASP A 189 1.35 -5.43 11.49
N LEU A 190 1.77 -5.97 10.34
CA LEU A 190 0.86 -6.57 9.37
C LEU A 190 0.36 -7.93 9.85
N ARG A 191 -0.95 -8.13 9.78
CA ARG A 191 -1.65 -9.35 10.17
C ARG A 191 -2.40 -9.98 9.01
N GLY A 192 -2.71 -9.17 7.99
CA GLY A 192 -3.42 -9.60 6.79
C GLY A 192 -2.48 -10.18 5.74
N ASP A 193 -2.92 -11.26 5.13
CA ASP A 193 -2.25 -11.93 4.02
C ASP A 193 -3.07 -11.87 2.72
N GLY A 194 -4.23 -11.25 2.78
CA GLY A 194 -5.24 -11.22 1.72
C GLY A 194 -5.56 -9.83 1.20
N VAL A 195 -6.83 -9.63 0.91
CA VAL A 195 -7.38 -8.37 0.38
C VAL A 195 -7.29 -7.21 1.38
N GLU A 196 -7.21 -7.53 2.67
CA GLU A 196 -7.07 -6.57 3.77
C GLU A 196 -5.69 -5.93 3.82
N LEU A 197 -4.64 -6.55 3.26
CA LEU A 197 -3.28 -6.01 3.30
C LEU A 197 -3.20 -4.57 2.78
N GLY A 198 -3.87 -4.27 1.66
CA GLY A 198 -3.90 -2.91 1.12
C GLY A 198 -4.59 -1.91 2.06
N ALA A 199 -5.63 -2.36 2.77
CA ALA A 199 -6.32 -1.56 3.78
C ALA A 199 -5.46 -1.39 5.04
N GLU A 200 -4.80 -2.44 5.52
CA GLU A 200 -3.87 -2.35 6.66
C GLU A 200 -2.74 -1.36 6.38
N LEU A 201 -2.07 -1.45 5.23
CA LEU A 201 -1.00 -0.53 4.88
C LEU A 201 -1.43 0.93 4.90
N VAL A 202 -2.58 1.25 4.30
CA VAL A 202 -3.05 2.65 4.29
C VAL A 202 -3.55 3.09 5.66
N THR A 203 -4.15 2.21 6.46
CA THR A 203 -4.60 2.56 7.82
C THR A 203 -3.43 2.78 8.77
N HIS A 204 -2.36 1.97 8.67
CA HIS A 204 -1.10 2.22 9.38
C HIS A 204 -0.50 3.58 8.98
N ALA A 205 -0.43 3.87 7.66
CA ALA A 205 0.07 5.16 7.19
C ALA A 205 -0.71 6.33 7.80
N LEU A 206 -2.05 6.23 7.85
CA LEU A 206 -2.91 7.25 8.44
C LEU A 206 -2.80 7.31 9.98
N HIS A 207 -2.64 6.16 10.63
CA HIS A 207 -2.46 6.07 12.08
C HIS A 207 -1.19 6.81 12.52
N TYR A 208 -0.10 6.61 11.80
CA TYR A 208 1.17 7.27 12.06
C TYR A 208 1.25 8.71 11.50
N GLY A 209 0.17 9.24 10.94
CA GLY A 209 0.09 10.62 10.46
C GLY A 209 0.93 10.89 9.22
N LEU A 210 1.20 9.87 8.40
CA LEU A 210 1.92 10.02 7.15
C LEU A 210 1.13 10.85 6.14
N ARG A 211 1.83 11.55 5.27
CA ARG A 211 1.22 12.23 4.12
C ARG A 211 0.89 11.22 3.06
N VAL A 212 -0.39 10.89 2.93
CA VAL A 212 -0.91 9.91 1.98
C VAL A 212 -1.42 10.62 0.73
N ALA A 213 -1.03 10.12 -0.45
CA ALA A 213 -1.61 10.52 -1.73
C ALA A 213 -2.29 9.32 -2.39
N GLU A 214 -3.35 9.59 -3.16
CA GLU A 214 -3.92 8.64 -4.11
C GLU A 214 -3.59 9.06 -5.53
N VAL A 215 -3.20 8.09 -6.36
CA VAL A 215 -2.92 8.29 -7.80
C VAL A 215 -3.87 7.45 -8.64
N PRO A 216 -4.28 7.92 -9.83
CA PRO A 216 -5.08 7.11 -10.74
C PRO A 216 -4.35 5.83 -11.09
N SER A 217 -5.05 4.71 -11.06
CA SER A 217 -4.51 3.40 -11.42
C SER A 217 -5.54 2.59 -12.18
N LEU A 218 -5.06 1.77 -13.14
CA LEU A 218 -5.90 0.93 -13.98
C LEU A 218 -5.83 -0.52 -13.50
N GLU A 219 -6.96 -1.07 -13.07
CA GLU A 219 -7.04 -2.51 -12.81
C GLU A 219 -7.36 -3.24 -14.11
N LEU A 220 -6.39 -3.96 -14.65
CA LEU A 220 -6.55 -4.79 -15.83
C LEU A 220 -7.28 -6.10 -15.49
N PRO A 221 -7.98 -6.72 -16.46
CA PRO A 221 -8.60 -8.03 -16.26
C PRO A 221 -7.57 -9.06 -15.84
N ARG A 222 -7.85 -9.82 -14.79
CA ARG A 222 -7.00 -10.93 -14.36
C ARG A 222 -7.01 -12.03 -15.40
N ARG A 223 -5.84 -12.48 -15.82
CA ARG A 223 -5.74 -13.44 -16.92
C ARG A 223 -6.09 -14.88 -16.53
N HIS A 224 -6.03 -15.24 -15.25
CA HIS A 224 -6.06 -16.65 -14.83
C HIS A 224 -6.99 -16.96 -13.65
N ASP A 225 -7.61 -16.00 -12.99
CA ASP A 225 -8.50 -16.27 -11.87
C ASP A 225 -9.80 -15.47 -11.95
N PRO A 226 -10.91 -16.11 -12.35
CA PRO A 226 -12.24 -15.56 -12.19
C PRO A 226 -12.76 -15.67 -10.75
N SER A 227 -11.92 -16.05 -9.77
CA SER A 227 -12.37 -16.17 -8.39
C SER A 227 -12.85 -14.79 -7.93
N HIS A 228 -14.17 -14.63 -7.99
CA HIS A 228 -14.83 -13.48 -7.41
C HIS A 228 -14.48 -13.46 -5.92
N PRO A 229 -13.85 -12.41 -5.41
CA PRO A 229 -13.62 -12.26 -3.98
C PRO A 229 -14.93 -12.54 -3.26
N ARG A 230 -14.85 -13.27 -2.16
CA ARG A 230 -16.03 -13.56 -1.30
C ARG A 230 -16.43 -12.26 -0.63
N THR A 231 -17.20 -11.44 -1.32
CA THR A 231 -17.48 -10.02 -1.07
C THR A 231 -17.80 -9.69 0.38
N ILE A 232 -18.56 -10.55 1.09
CA ILE A 232 -18.93 -10.34 2.48
C ILE A 232 -17.76 -10.63 3.42
N ARG A 233 -17.03 -11.74 3.20
CA ARG A 233 -15.91 -12.13 4.04
C ARG A 233 -14.74 -11.13 3.90
N ASP A 234 -14.48 -10.70 2.68
CA ASP A 234 -13.42 -9.73 2.39
C ASP A 234 -13.77 -8.36 2.98
N GLY A 235 -15.04 -7.94 2.87
CA GLY A 235 -15.52 -6.72 3.52
C GLY A 235 -15.39 -6.77 5.05
N ALA A 236 -15.65 -7.92 5.68
CA ALA A 236 -15.47 -8.10 7.12
C ALA A 236 -13.99 -8.03 7.54
N ARG A 237 -13.08 -8.61 6.75
CA ARG A 237 -11.62 -8.52 7.01
C ARG A 237 -11.13 -7.07 6.93
N ILE A 238 -11.55 -6.33 5.90
CA ILE A 238 -11.19 -4.90 5.75
C ILE A 238 -11.79 -4.07 6.89
N LEU A 239 -13.03 -4.33 7.29
CA LEU A 239 -13.62 -3.67 8.44
C LEU A 239 -12.85 -3.99 9.73
N GLY A 240 -12.40 -5.23 9.89
CA GLY A 240 -11.54 -5.64 10.99
C GLY A 240 -10.23 -4.83 11.03
N ALA A 241 -9.54 -4.69 9.90
CA ALA A 241 -8.34 -3.87 9.76
C ALA A 241 -8.60 -2.41 10.12
N LEU A 242 -9.66 -1.80 9.58
CA LEU A 242 -10.04 -0.42 9.88
C LEU A 242 -10.32 -0.18 11.38
N LEU A 243 -10.92 -1.15 12.06
CA LEU A 243 -11.24 -1.01 13.48
C LEU A 243 -10.06 -1.31 14.39
N HIS A 244 -9.15 -2.19 13.95
CA HIS A 244 -7.98 -2.56 14.73
C HIS A 244 -6.98 -1.40 14.84
N GLU A 245 -6.68 -0.77 13.71
CA GLU A 245 -5.71 0.33 13.59
C GLU A 245 -6.31 1.72 13.90
N ARG A 246 -7.49 1.77 14.51
CA ARG A 246 -8.15 3.05 14.78
C ARG A 246 -7.28 3.99 15.62
N PRO A 247 -7.14 5.27 15.24
CA PRO A 247 -6.46 6.28 16.04
C PRO A 247 -7.13 6.44 17.41
N HIS A 248 -6.35 6.71 18.46
CA HIS A 248 -6.87 6.90 19.82
C HIS A 248 -8.04 7.92 19.90
N ASN A 249 -8.05 8.92 19.02
CA ASN A 249 -9.10 9.95 18.94
C ASN A 249 -10.29 9.58 18.03
N ALA A 250 -10.32 8.35 17.47
CA ALA A 250 -11.37 7.96 16.52
C ALA A 250 -12.76 7.91 17.17
N LEU A 251 -12.85 7.50 18.42
CA LEU A 251 -14.13 7.42 19.16
C LEU A 251 -14.74 8.81 19.39
N SER A 252 -13.92 9.83 19.64
CA SER A 252 -14.43 11.22 19.77
C SER A 252 -14.93 11.76 18.42
N ARG A 253 -14.30 11.40 17.31
CA ARG A 253 -14.75 11.77 15.96
C ARG A 253 -16.08 11.11 15.58
N LEU A 254 -16.31 9.88 16.03
CA LEU A 254 -17.58 9.18 15.84
C LEU A 254 -18.71 9.83 16.65
N ALA A 255 -18.42 10.33 17.86
CA ALA A 255 -19.39 10.94 18.76
C ALA A 255 -19.79 12.36 18.35
N HIS A 256 -18.91 13.15 17.73
CA HIS A 256 -19.12 14.59 17.48
C HIS A 256 -19.42 14.95 16.02
N GLY A 257 -19.49 13.97 15.09
CA GLY A 257 -19.72 14.25 13.66
C GLY A 257 -18.51 14.92 12.96
N PRO A 258 -18.63 15.23 11.67
CA PRO A 258 -17.53 15.86 10.94
C PRO A 258 -17.29 17.28 11.48
N PHE A 259 -16.03 17.57 11.79
CA PHE A 259 -15.56 18.90 12.18
C PHE A 259 -15.98 19.93 11.12
N ARG A 260 -16.93 20.80 11.46
CA ARG A 260 -17.19 22.00 10.68
C ARG A 260 -16.02 22.93 10.92
N GLY A 261 -15.17 23.09 9.91
CA GLY A 261 -14.12 24.09 9.92
C GLY A 261 -14.72 25.48 10.19
N PRO A 262 -13.95 26.41 10.77
CA PRO A 262 -14.43 27.77 10.98
C PRO A 262 -14.77 28.38 9.62
N SER A 263 -16.02 28.82 9.49
CA SER A 263 -16.46 29.63 8.36
C SER A 263 -15.74 30.97 8.47
N GLY A 264 -14.78 31.19 7.61
CA GLY A 264 -14.17 32.46 7.31
C GLY A 264 -14.66 32.96 5.99
#